data_f67ce617d11d6cf0bb5feb0b871992f8
#
_entry.id   f67ce617d11d6cf0bb5feb0b871992f8
#
_cell.length_a   1.000
_cell.length_b   1.000
_cell.length_c   1.000
_cell.angle_alpha   90.00
_cell.angle_beta   90.00
_cell.angle_gamma   90.00
#
_symmetry.space_group_name_H-M   'P 1'
#
loop_
_entity.id
_entity.type
_entity.pdbx_description
1 polymer ?
#
loop_
_entity_poly.entity_id
_entity_poly.type
_entity_poly.pdbx_seq_one_letter_code
_entity_poly.pdbx_strand_id
1 'polypeptide(L)'
;MIGGHLLHGGDYNPEQWIEYPEILEEDLKLMNKANVNCVTLGVFSWAELEPKEDVYTFEWLEEIIDKLRERKIQVVLATPSGGMPHWLTQKYPETLQVQADGTVNLPGKRHNFCYSSPVMRRKVKQIDRALAQRFGKKENVILWHISNEFGGNFKDSTCHCEKCQKKFREWLKNKYGTLDKLNASWWTGFWSHKYTDWDQIHSPSPQGECLTTALTLDWKRFSSEQITDFCKMEADALREFSDLPTTT
;
A
#
# COMPACT_ATOMS: atom_id res chain seq x y z
N MET A 1 7.81 -23.35 -5.98
CA MET A 1 8.89 -23.35 -4.97
C MET A 1 9.97 -22.44 -5.50
N ILE A 2 10.30 -21.38 -4.80
CA ILE A 2 11.41 -20.50 -5.17
C ILE A 2 12.68 -21.25 -4.77
N GLY A 3 13.45 -21.75 -5.75
CA GLY A 3 14.79 -22.31 -5.57
C GLY A 3 14.95 -23.66 -4.83
N GLY A 4 13.91 -24.33 -4.39
CA GLY A 4 13.99 -25.64 -3.71
C GLY A 4 14.67 -25.65 -2.33
N HIS A 5 15.06 -24.48 -1.81
CA HIS A 5 15.72 -24.33 -0.50
C HIS A 5 14.83 -23.58 0.48
N LEU A 6 15.03 -23.85 1.78
CA LEU A 6 14.40 -23.10 2.85
C LEU A 6 15.02 -21.69 2.88
N LEU A 7 14.18 -20.66 2.77
CA LEU A 7 14.60 -19.28 2.98
C LEU A 7 14.61 -18.98 4.49
N HIS A 8 15.72 -18.41 4.96
CA HIS A 8 15.94 -18.08 6.37
C HIS A 8 16.45 -16.65 6.48
N GLY A 9 15.71 -15.80 7.16
CA GLY A 9 16.01 -14.39 7.37
C GLY A 9 14.78 -13.60 7.79
N GLY A 10 14.77 -12.32 7.57
CA GLY A 10 13.69 -11.41 7.96
C GLY A 10 13.78 -10.09 7.23
N ASP A 11 12.98 -9.12 7.68
CA ASP A 11 13.04 -7.75 7.19
C ASP A 11 14.37 -7.11 7.61
N TYR A 12 14.97 -6.40 6.68
CA TYR A 12 16.20 -5.64 6.88
C TYR A 12 16.00 -4.22 6.35
N ASN A 13 16.16 -3.23 7.25
CA ASN A 13 15.86 -1.83 6.98
C ASN A 13 17.11 -0.95 7.14
N PRO A 14 18.13 -1.12 6.26
CA PRO A 14 19.40 -0.43 6.34
C PRO A 14 19.31 1.07 6.05
N GLU A 15 18.21 1.54 5.48
CA GLU A 15 17.94 2.96 5.27
C GLU A 15 18.01 3.79 6.55
N GLN A 16 17.87 3.16 7.72
CA GLN A 16 17.95 3.82 9.01
C GLN A 16 19.36 4.28 9.39
N TRP A 17 20.41 3.72 8.74
CA TRP A 17 21.82 3.98 9.08
C TRP A 17 22.74 4.01 7.85
N ILE A 18 22.25 4.50 6.72
CA ILE A 18 23.04 4.66 5.49
C ILE A 18 24.33 5.47 5.73
N GLU A 19 24.26 6.46 6.64
CA GLU A 19 25.41 7.32 6.99
C GLU A 19 26.45 6.63 7.88
N TYR A 20 26.20 5.37 8.30
CA TYR A 20 27.05 4.60 9.20
C TYR A 20 27.45 3.27 8.54
N PRO A 21 28.35 3.28 7.54
CA PRO A 21 28.68 2.09 6.73
C PRO A 21 29.26 0.93 7.55
N GLU A 22 29.84 1.21 8.72
CA GLU A 22 30.33 0.19 9.67
C GLU A 22 29.21 -0.72 10.20
N ILE A 23 27.97 -0.19 10.32
CA ILE A 23 26.82 -0.98 10.75
C ILE A 23 26.46 -2.02 9.70
N LEU A 24 26.40 -1.61 8.41
CA LEU A 24 26.16 -2.53 7.31
C LEU A 24 27.18 -3.67 7.28
N GLU A 25 28.47 -3.38 7.44
CA GLU A 25 29.52 -4.41 7.43
C GLU A 25 29.39 -5.38 8.62
N GLU A 26 29.01 -4.89 9.77
CA GLU A 26 28.75 -5.75 10.95
C GLU A 26 27.48 -6.59 10.76
N ASP A 27 26.39 -6.00 10.28
CA ASP A 27 25.14 -6.71 9.97
C ASP A 27 25.39 -7.86 8.99
N LEU A 28 26.16 -7.64 7.93
CA LEU A 28 26.49 -8.65 6.95
C LEU A 28 27.33 -9.81 7.56
N LYS A 29 28.22 -9.52 8.54
CA LYS A 29 28.95 -10.56 9.28
C LYS A 29 28.00 -11.35 10.18
N LEU A 30 27.09 -10.68 10.87
CA LEU A 30 26.08 -11.31 11.74
C LEU A 30 25.11 -12.18 10.94
N MET A 31 24.67 -11.72 9.77
CA MET A 31 23.84 -12.49 8.84
C MET A 31 24.54 -13.79 8.42
N ASN A 32 25.82 -13.70 8.01
CA ASN A 32 26.60 -14.89 7.69
C ASN A 32 26.73 -15.85 8.87
N LYS A 33 27.01 -15.33 10.08
CA LYS A 33 27.14 -16.15 11.29
C LYS A 33 25.82 -16.84 11.67
N ALA A 34 24.68 -16.18 11.39
CA ALA A 34 23.36 -16.71 11.63
C ALA A 34 22.84 -17.61 10.50
N ASN A 35 23.63 -17.83 9.43
CA ASN A 35 23.21 -18.56 8.23
C ASN A 35 21.97 -17.95 7.55
N VAL A 36 21.81 -16.62 7.60
CA VAL A 36 20.79 -15.91 6.84
C VAL A 36 21.09 -16.09 5.35
N ASN A 37 20.09 -16.48 4.57
CA ASN A 37 20.20 -16.67 3.13
C ASN A 37 19.20 -15.86 2.31
N CYS A 38 18.31 -15.10 2.99
CA CYS A 38 17.32 -14.24 2.36
C CYS A 38 16.94 -13.09 3.30
N VAL A 39 16.75 -11.88 2.75
CA VAL A 39 16.23 -10.72 3.49
C VAL A 39 15.19 -9.97 2.67
N THR A 40 14.24 -9.31 3.34
CA THR A 40 13.32 -8.37 2.70
C THR A 40 13.89 -6.96 2.84
N LEU A 41 14.00 -6.23 1.72
CA LEU A 41 14.55 -4.87 1.68
C LEU A 41 13.51 -3.86 1.17
N GLY A 42 13.57 -2.64 1.67
CA GLY A 42 12.93 -1.47 1.07
C GLY A 42 11.47 -1.25 1.45
N VAL A 43 10.93 -1.96 2.42
CA VAL A 43 9.49 -1.95 2.79
C VAL A 43 8.94 -0.54 3.05
N PHE A 44 9.72 0.35 3.70
CA PHE A 44 9.29 1.71 4.08
C PHE A 44 10.24 2.80 3.57
N SER A 45 11.11 2.48 2.63
CA SER A 45 12.25 3.33 2.22
C SER A 45 11.89 4.42 1.22
N TRP A 46 10.61 4.75 0.99
CA TRP A 46 10.23 5.67 -0.09
C TRP A 46 10.96 7.02 -0.01
N ALA A 47 11.10 7.60 1.19
CA ALA A 47 11.78 8.87 1.37
C ALA A 47 13.27 8.83 0.96
N GLU A 48 13.95 7.69 1.19
CA GLU A 48 15.35 7.48 0.79
C GLU A 48 15.48 7.08 -0.69
N LEU A 49 14.45 6.47 -1.27
CA LEU A 49 14.42 6.10 -2.69
C LEU A 49 14.03 7.28 -3.59
N GLU A 50 13.19 8.18 -3.10
CA GLU A 50 12.71 9.37 -3.79
C GLU A 50 12.63 10.55 -2.80
N PRO A 51 13.78 11.17 -2.45
CA PRO A 51 13.85 12.25 -1.47
C PRO A 51 13.12 13.53 -1.90
N LYS A 52 12.90 13.68 -3.20
CA LYS A 52 12.08 14.74 -3.82
C LYS A 52 11.31 14.14 -4.98
N GLU A 53 10.19 14.72 -5.32
CA GLU A 53 9.35 14.26 -6.42
C GLU A 53 10.15 14.09 -7.71
N ASP A 54 10.06 12.88 -8.28
CA ASP A 54 10.70 12.46 -9.54
C ASP A 54 12.26 12.47 -9.50
N VAL A 55 12.86 12.54 -8.29
CA VAL A 55 14.32 12.43 -8.07
C VAL A 55 14.60 11.14 -7.32
N TYR A 56 15.14 10.15 -8.03
CA TYR A 56 15.43 8.82 -7.49
C TYR A 56 16.89 8.70 -7.06
N THR A 57 17.12 8.06 -5.91
CA THR A 57 18.44 7.80 -5.30
C THR A 57 18.53 6.31 -4.98
N PHE A 58 18.77 5.49 -6.00
CA PHE A 58 18.76 4.03 -5.89
C PHE A 58 20.14 3.43 -5.60
N GLU A 59 21.21 4.23 -5.64
CA GLU A 59 22.60 3.77 -5.58
C GLU A 59 22.91 3.05 -4.26
N TRP A 60 22.43 3.57 -3.14
CA TRP A 60 22.60 2.95 -1.82
C TRP A 60 21.96 1.56 -1.75
N LEU A 61 20.74 1.42 -2.30
CA LEU A 61 20.01 0.15 -2.32
C LEU A 61 20.72 -0.85 -3.25
N GLU A 62 21.19 -0.39 -4.40
CA GLU A 62 21.96 -1.23 -5.33
C GLU A 62 23.23 -1.76 -4.70
N GLU A 63 24.00 -0.92 -4.00
CA GLU A 63 25.21 -1.32 -3.27
C GLU A 63 24.92 -2.43 -2.26
N ILE A 64 23.83 -2.27 -1.47
CA ILE A 64 23.43 -3.27 -0.49
C ILE A 64 23.02 -4.59 -1.15
N ILE A 65 22.23 -4.53 -2.24
CA ILE A 65 21.84 -5.73 -3.01
C ILE A 65 23.08 -6.45 -3.55
N ASP A 66 24.06 -5.72 -4.05
CA ASP A 66 25.30 -6.33 -4.58
C ASP A 66 26.16 -6.93 -3.46
N LYS A 67 26.29 -6.27 -2.30
CA LYS A 67 26.98 -6.84 -1.12
C LYS A 67 26.30 -8.11 -0.58
N LEU A 68 24.98 -8.18 -0.61
CA LEU A 68 24.21 -9.36 -0.25
C LEU A 68 24.44 -10.50 -1.25
N ARG A 69 24.49 -10.18 -2.56
CA ARG A 69 24.82 -11.15 -3.61
C ARG A 69 26.19 -11.80 -3.40
N GLU A 70 27.21 -11.01 -3.09
CA GLU A 70 28.56 -11.51 -2.81
C GLU A 70 28.58 -12.53 -1.66
N ARG A 71 27.64 -12.42 -0.72
CA ARG A 71 27.45 -13.32 0.43
C ARG A 71 26.43 -14.43 0.18
N LYS A 72 25.95 -14.55 -1.06
CA LYS A 72 24.90 -15.52 -1.47
C LYS A 72 23.59 -15.37 -0.71
N ILE A 73 23.27 -14.15 -0.30
CA ILE A 73 22.00 -13.79 0.35
C ILE A 73 21.04 -13.29 -0.74
N GLN A 74 19.88 -13.93 -0.82
CA GLN A 74 18.80 -13.55 -1.73
C GLN A 74 18.01 -12.37 -1.16
N VAL A 75 17.36 -11.64 -2.04
CA VAL A 75 16.59 -10.45 -1.71
C VAL A 75 15.13 -10.63 -2.14
N VAL A 76 14.24 -10.41 -1.21
CA VAL A 76 12.84 -10.06 -1.48
C VAL A 76 12.77 -8.54 -1.49
N LEU A 77 12.57 -7.94 -2.66
CA LEU A 77 12.58 -6.49 -2.78
C LEU A 77 11.16 -5.93 -2.65
N ALA A 78 10.97 -4.97 -1.74
CA ALA A 78 9.66 -4.42 -1.48
C ALA A 78 9.35 -3.18 -2.32
N THR A 79 8.06 -2.97 -2.63
CA THR A 79 7.56 -1.64 -3.01
C THR A 79 7.34 -0.82 -1.75
N PRO A 80 7.69 0.48 -1.74
CA PRO A 80 7.76 1.25 -0.50
C PRO A 80 6.45 1.95 -0.13
N SER A 81 5.34 1.62 -0.78
CA SER A 81 4.06 2.33 -0.64
C SER A 81 3.47 2.30 0.78
N GLY A 82 3.95 1.38 1.64
CA GLY A 82 3.57 1.33 3.04
C GLY A 82 3.95 2.59 3.84
N GLY A 83 5.00 3.31 3.44
CA GLY A 83 5.49 4.52 4.09
C GLY A 83 5.57 5.71 3.14
N MET A 84 4.64 6.67 3.23
CA MET A 84 4.66 7.87 2.39
C MET A 84 5.74 8.87 2.80
N PRO A 85 6.50 9.45 1.83
CA PRO A 85 7.40 10.54 2.13
C PRO A 85 6.63 11.85 2.43
N HIS A 86 7.19 12.67 3.32
CA HIS A 86 6.54 13.91 3.74
C HIS A 86 6.34 14.92 2.61
N TRP A 87 7.23 14.97 1.61
CA TRP A 87 7.08 15.85 0.46
C TRP A 87 5.79 15.55 -0.34
N LEU A 88 5.35 14.28 -0.39
CA LEU A 88 4.15 13.88 -1.11
C LEU A 88 2.90 14.46 -0.45
N THR A 89 2.79 14.34 0.87
CA THR A 89 1.64 14.88 1.61
C THR A 89 1.65 16.40 1.71
N GLN A 90 2.84 17.01 1.73
CA GLN A 90 2.99 18.48 1.69
C GLN A 90 2.49 19.04 0.36
N LYS A 91 2.85 18.39 -0.76
CA LYS A 91 2.46 18.85 -2.11
C LYS A 91 1.03 18.46 -2.48
N TYR A 92 0.57 17.31 -1.99
CA TYR A 92 -0.71 16.69 -2.32
C TYR A 92 -1.47 16.27 -1.06
N PRO A 93 -1.93 17.23 -0.22
CA PRO A 93 -2.60 16.91 1.05
C PRO A 93 -3.88 16.09 0.87
N GLU A 94 -4.50 16.14 -0.31
CA GLU A 94 -5.66 15.31 -0.64
C GLU A 94 -5.36 13.82 -0.80
N THR A 95 -4.11 13.40 -0.65
CA THR A 95 -3.72 11.99 -0.56
C THR A 95 -3.95 11.41 0.83
N LEU A 96 -4.03 12.25 1.86
CA LEU A 96 -4.24 11.81 3.22
C LEU A 96 -5.62 11.18 3.43
N GLN A 97 -5.67 10.22 4.33
CA GLN A 97 -6.91 9.53 4.71
C GLN A 97 -7.82 10.44 5.52
N VAL A 98 -9.11 10.37 5.24
CA VAL A 98 -10.19 11.00 6.02
C VAL A 98 -10.88 9.91 6.85
N GLN A 99 -11.01 10.12 8.14
CA GLN A 99 -11.68 9.20 9.06
C GLN A 99 -13.21 9.26 8.93
N ALA A 100 -13.90 8.28 9.52
CA ALA A 100 -15.37 8.22 9.51
C ALA A 100 -16.05 9.43 10.17
N ASP A 101 -15.36 10.12 11.07
CA ASP A 101 -15.82 11.35 11.73
C ASP A 101 -15.53 12.64 10.94
N GLY A 102 -14.94 12.51 9.75
CA GLY A 102 -14.53 13.63 8.90
C GLY A 102 -13.14 14.21 9.21
N THR A 103 -12.47 13.73 10.25
CA THR A 103 -11.11 14.18 10.58
C THR A 103 -10.11 13.75 9.50
N VAL A 104 -9.28 14.68 9.03
CA VAL A 104 -8.17 14.38 8.12
C VAL A 104 -6.96 13.92 8.92
N ASN A 105 -6.38 12.79 8.55
CA ASN A 105 -5.15 12.31 9.18
C ASN A 105 -3.98 13.25 8.91
N LEU A 106 -3.03 13.29 9.85
CA LEU A 106 -1.76 14.00 9.65
C LEU A 106 -0.74 13.09 8.97
N PRO A 107 0.30 13.66 8.32
CA PRO A 107 1.41 12.89 7.78
C PRO A 107 2.09 12.02 8.85
N GLY A 108 2.61 10.89 8.44
CA GLY A 108 3.30 9.94 9.31
C GLY A 108 2.53 8.63 9.47
N LYS A 109 3.11 7.67 10.18
CA LYS A 109 2.64 6.29 10.27
C LYS A 109 2.63 5.62 8.89
N ARG A 110 2.27 4.31 8.84
CA ARG A 110 2.15 3.57 7.60
C ARG A 110 0.69 3.54 7.10
N HIS A 111 0.48 3.39 5.79
CA HIS A 111 -0.84 3.31 5.15
C HIS A 111 -1.79 4.47 5.47
N ASN A 112 -1.26 5.65 5.75
CA ASN A 112 -2.03 6.82 6.14
C ASN A 112 -2.51 7.64 4.93
N PHE A 113 -2.97 6.94 3.90
CA PHE A 113 -3.39 7.54 2.63
C PHE A 113 -4.69 6.95 2.10
N CYS A 114 -5.28 7.66 1.15
CA CYS A 114 -6.48 7.23 0.44
C CYS A 114 -6.12 6.32 -0.75
N TYR A 115 -6.48 5.05 -0.72
CA TYR A 115 -6.29 4.09 -1.82
C TYR A 115 -7.03 4.49 -3.11
N SER A 116 -8.05 5.35 -2.99
CA SER A 116 -8.80 5.89 -4.15
C SER A 116 -8.18 7.16 -4.72
N SER A 117 -7.13 7.75 -4.10
CA SER A 117 -6.50 8.98 -4.58
C SER A 117 -5.80 8.75 -5.93
N PRO A 118 -6.17 9.47 -7.00
CA PRO A 118 -5.49 9.35 -8.29
C PRO A 118 -4.02 9.78 -8.23
N VAL A 119 -3.70 10.74 -7.36
CA VAL A 119 -2.31 11.20 -7.16
C VAL A 119 -1.49 10.09 -6.50
N MET A 120 -1.98 9.52 -5.40
CA MET A 120 -1.29 8.42 -4.72
C MET A 120 -1.04 7.25 -5.66
N ARG A 121 -2.07 6.81 -6.39
CA ARG A 121 -1.96 5.72 -7.38
C ARG A 121 -0.92 6.02 -8.46
N ARG A 122 -0.89 7.24 -8.97
CA ARG A 122 0.09 7.63 -9.98
C ARG A 122 1.52 7.58 -9.43
N LYS A 123 1.75 8.13 -8.23
CA LYS A 123 3.08 8.20 -7.62
C LYS A 123 3.61 6.83 -7.22
N VAL A 124 2.76 5.99 -6.64
CA VAL A 124 3.11 4.58 -6.35
C VAL A 124 3.47 3.84 -7.64
N LYS A 125 2.62 3.94 -8.67
CA LYS A 125 2.93 3.30 -9.96
C LYS A 125 4.25 3.79 -10.56
N GLN A 126 4.60 5.07 -10.39
CA GLN A 126 5.86 5.64 -10.91
C GLN A 126 7.07 5.03 -10.21
N ILE A 127 7.09 4.99 -8.87
CA ILE A 127 8.22 4.43 -8.13
C ILE A 127 8.34 2.91 -8.33
N ASP A 128 7.24 2.18 -8.36
CA ASP A 128 7.24 0.72 -8.59
C ASP A 128 7.84 0.38 -9.95
N ARG A 129 7.48 1.11 -11.00
CA ARG A 129 8.07 0.96 -12.34
C ARG A 129 9.55 1.26 -12.34
N ALA A 130 9.97 2.34 -11.66
CA ALA A 130 11.38 2.71 -11.57
C ALA A 130 12.20 1.64 -10.83
N LEU A 131 11.68 1.09 -9.74
CA LEU A 131 12.30 -0.03 -9.01
C LEU A 131 12.37 -1.29 -9.87
N ALA A 132 11.28 -1.66 -10.53
CA ALA A 132 11.25 -2.86 -11.38
C ALA A 132 12.19 -2.72 -12.58
N GLN A 133 12.28 -1.55 -13.19
CA GLN A 133 13.21 -1.26 -14.27
C GLN A 133 14.68 -1.38 -13.83
N ARG A 134 15.01 -0.91 -12.62
CA ARG A 134 16.39 -0.92 -12.09
C ARG A 134 16.78 -2.29 -11.55
N PHE A 135 15.91 -2.94 -10.80
CA PHE A 135 16.24 -4.11 -9.97
C PHE A 135 15.59 -5.42 -10.42
N GLY A 136 14.58 -5.38 -11.27
CA GLY A 136 13.78 -6.55 -11.62
C GLY A 136 14.51 -7.67 -12.35
N LYS A 137 15.77 -7.42 -12.76
CA LYS A 137 16.66 -8.39 -13.41
C LYS A 137 17.95 -8.67 -12.63
N LYS A 138 18.08 -8.17 -11.39
CA LYS A 138 19.22 -8.48 -10.51
C LYS A 138 19.15 -9.96 -10.11
N GLU A 139 20.27 -10.66 -10.21
CA GLU A 139 20.39 -12.11 -10.05
C GLU A 139 19.88 -12.62 -8.69
N ASN A 140 20.15 -11.87 -7.64
CA ASN A 140 19.77 -12.24 -6.27
C ASN A 140 18.44 -11.65 -5.80
N VAL A 141 17.75 -10.86 -6.62
CA VAL A 141 16.37 -10.44 -6.36
C VAL A 141 15.44 -11.53 -6.87
N ILE A 142 14.73 -12.20 -5.96
CA ILE A 142 13.95 -13.42 -6.27
C ILE A 142 12.45 -13.24 -6.21
N LEU A 143 11.99 -12.18 -5.55
CA LEU A 143 10.58 -11.97 -5.23
C LEU A 143 10.32 -10.48 -4.99
N TRP A 144 9.14 -9.99 -5.37
CA TRP A 144 8.64 -8.70 -4.97
C TRP A 144 7.71 -8.82 -3.76
N HIS A 145 7.96 -8.03 -2.72
CA HIS A 145 7.04 -7.81 -1.61
C HIS A 145 6.25 -6.53 -1.87
N ILE A 146 4.96 -6.66 -2.18
CA ILE A 146 4.12 -5.50 -2.52
C ILE A 146 3.67 -4.81 -1.25
N SER A 147 4.13 -3.56 -1.04
CA SER A 147 3.78 -2.76 0.14
C SER A 147 4.10 -3.48 1.45
N ASN A 148 3.19 -3.45 2.42
CA ASN A 148 3.26 -4.24 3.65
C ASN A 148 1.90 -4.21 4.35
N GLU A 149 1.32 -5.35 4.70
CA GLU A 149 0.12 -5.48 5.55
C GLU A 149 -1.02 -4.50 5.18
N PHE A 150 -1.47 -4.50 3.95
CA PHE A 150 -2.54 -3.63 3.48
C PHE A 150 -3.73 -3.57 4.44
N GLY A 151 -4.15 -2.37 4.82
CA GLY A 151 -5.31 -2.16 5.69
C GLY A 151 -5.09 -2.47 7.17
N GLY A 152 -3.89 -2.90 7.60
CA GLY A 152 -3.68 -3.58 8.87
C GLY A 152 -3.44 -2.75 10.12
N ASN A 153 -3.29 -1.41 10.06
CA ASN A 153 -2.66 -0.71 11.19
C ASN A 153 -3.55 0.18 12.04
N PHE A 154 -4.76 0.44 11.63
CA PHE A 154 -5.63 1.36 12.35
C PHE A 154 -7.05 0.80 12.46
N LYS A 155 -7.74 1.31 13.48
CA LYS A 155 -9.11 0.92 13.85
C LYS A 155 -10.09 1.00 12.67
N ASP A 156 -9.79 1.88 11.70
CA ASP A 156 -10.51 1.97 10.44
C ASP A 156 -9.50 2.26 9.32
N SER A 157 -9.19 1.26 8.52
CA SER A 157 -8.26 1.35 7.38
C SER A 157 -8.93 1.90 6.12
N THR A 158 -10.16 2.36 6.20
CA THR A 158 -10.93 2.90 5.11
C THR A 158 -10.85 4.43 5.08
N CYS A 159 -10.91 5.02 3.89
CA CYS A 159 -10.92 6.47 3.73
C CYS A 159 -12.31 6.96 3.37
N HIS A 160 -12.83 7.91 4.13
CA HIS A 160 -14.17 8.48 3.98
C HIS A 160 -14.20 9.80 3.19
N CYS A 161 -13.13 10.16 2.47
CA CYS A 161 -13.06 11.38 1.67
C CYS A 161 -14.09 11.37 0.52
N GLU A 162 -14.37 12.54 -0.06
CA GLU A 162 -15.36 12.70 -1.13
C GLU A 162 -15.10 11.81 -2.36
N LYS A 163 -13.81 11.53 -2.68
CA LYS A 163 -13.46 10.59 -3.76
C LYS A 163 -13.96 9.16 -3.45
N CYS A 164 -13.81 8.74 -2.19
CA CYS A 164 -14.30 7.43 -1.74
C CYS A 164 -15.83 7.39 -1.66
N GLN A 165 -16.48 8.49 -1.24
CA GLN A 165 -17.93 8.61 -1.25
C GLN A 165 -18.48 8.43 -2.67
N LYS A 166 -17.91 9.15 -3.64
CA LYS A 166 -18.32 9.05 -5.04
C LYS A 166 -18.14 7.63 -5.60
N LYS A 167 -16.97 7.03 -5.39
CA LYS A 167 -16.70 5.66 -5.83
C LYS A 167 -17.61 4.63 -5.16
N PHE A 168 -17.94 4.83 -3.89
CA PHE A 168 -18.88 3.95 -3.19
C PHE A 168 -20.28 4.01 -3.80
N ARG A 169 -20.78 5.20 -4.11
CA ARG A 169 -22.08 5.36 -4.80
C ARG A 169 -22.07 4.69 -6.17
N GLU A 170 -20.99 4.82 -6.94
CA GLU A 170 -20.82 4.12 -8.22
C GLU A 170 -20.80 2.58 -8.04
N TRP A 171 -20.09 2.11 -7.02
CA TRP A 171 -20.06 0.68 -6.67
C TRP A 171 -21.46 0.15 -6.31
N LEU A 172 -22.22 0.92 -5.53
CA LEU A 172 -23.60 0.57 -5.18
C LEU A 172 -24.52 0.54 -6.40
N LYS A 173 -24.38 1.52 -7.31
CA LYS A 173 -25.11 1.54 -8.59
C LYS A 173 -24.85 0.27 -9.40
N ASN A 174 -23.59 -0.13 -9.49
CA ASN A 174 -23.20 -1.34 -10.21
C ASN A 174 -23.77 -2.60 -9.54
N LYS A 175 -23.78 -2.66 -8.21
CA LYS A 175 -24.24 -3.81 -7.43
C LYS A 175 -25.77 -3.97 -7.47
N TYR A 176 -26.52 -2.89 -7.27
CA TYR A 176 -27.98 -2.94 -7.10
C TYR A 176 -28.75 -2.54 -8.35
N GLY A 177 -28.18 -1.75 -9.22
CA GLY A 177 -28.80 -1.25 -10.44
C GLY A 177 -29.79 -0.10 -10.18
N THR A 178 -30.71 -0.24 -9.19
CA THR A 178 -31.72 0.77 -8.86
C THR A 178 -31.78 1.04 -7.36
N LEU A 179 -32.22 2.26 -6.99
CA LEU A 179 -32.45 2.65 -5.59
C LEU A 179 -33.53 1.79 -4.94
N ASP A 180 -34.57 1.37 -5.65
CA ASP A 180 -35.60 0.52 -5.08
C ASP A 180 -35.04 -0.85 -4.66
N LYS A 181 -34.15 -1.46 -5.47
CA LYS A 181 -33.47 -2.70 -5.10
C LYS A 181 -32.53 -2.51 -3.92
N LEU A 182 -31.80 -1.40 -3.86
CA LEU A 182 -30.95 -1.07 -2.73
C LEU A 182 -31.79 -0.89 -1.46
N ASN A 183 -32.84 -0.06 -1.50
CA ASN A 183 -33.72 0.20 -0.37
C ASN A 183 -34.35 -1.09 0.16
N ALA A 184 -34.82 -1.98 -0.74
CA ALA A 184 -35.37 -3.27 -0.36
C ALA A 184 -34.30 -4.17 0.29
N SER A 185 -33.09 -4.21 -0.27
CA SER A 185 -32.00 -5.04 0.26
C SER A 185 -31.45 -4.54 1.58
N TRP A 186 -31.40 -3.24 1.79
CA TRP A 186 -30.93 -2.62 3.04
C TRP A 186 -32.03 -2.45 4.07
N TRP A 187 -33.30 -2.67 3.69
CA TRP A 187 -34.46 -2.53 4.57
C TRP A 187 -34.59 -1.10 5.14
N THR A 188 -34.49 -0.09 4.27
CA THR A 188 -34.34 1.32 4.65
C THR A 188 -35.64 2.02 5.08
N GLY A 189 -36.73 1.31 5.19
CA GLY A 189 -38.04 1.93 5.50
C GLY A 189 -38.19 2.50 6.94
N PHE A 190 -37.29 2.09 7.86
CA PHE A 190 -37.33 2.56 9.24
C PHE A 190 -36.55 3.86 9.42
N TRP A 191 -36.94 4.74 10.30
CA TRP A 191 -36.35 6.06 10.58
C TRP A 191 -36.22 6.97 9.37
N SER A 192 -37.11 6.82 8.38
CA SER A 192 -37.08 7.62 7.15
C SER A 192 -35.75 7.49 6.33
N HIS A 193 -35.11 6.34 6.40
CA HIS A 193 -33.83 6.10 5.69
C HIS A 193 -34.01 5.73 4.23
N LYS A 194 -35.23 5.76 3.66
CA LYS A 194 -35.46 5.44 2.24
C LYS A 194 -34.76 6.45 1.35
N TYR A 195 -33.78 5.99 0.60
CA TYR A 195 -33.04 6.81 -0.37
C TYR A 195 -33.86 7.03 -1.65
N THR A 196 -33.91 8.27 -2.11
CA THR A 196 -34.57 8.68 -3.35
C THR A 196 -33.57 9.19 -4.41
N ASP A 197 -32.34 9.44 -3.98
CA ASP A 197 -31.20 9.78 -4.82
C ASP A 197 -29.93 9.07 -4.32
N TRP A 198 -29.02 8.70 -5.24
CA TRP A 198 -27.75 8.07 -4.89
C TRP A 198 -26.85 9.00 -4.08
N ASP A 199 -26.93 10.30 -4.30
CA ASP A 199 -26.09 11.29 -3.62
C ASP A 199 -26.48 11.49 -2.15
N GLN A 200 -27.64 10.97 -1.72
CA GLN A 200 -28.05 10.91 -0.31
C GLN A 200 -27.30 9.83 0.48
N ILE A 201 -26.62 8.90 -0.22
CA ILE A 201 -25.92 7.80 0.44
C ILE A 201 -24.50 8.25 0.81
N HIS A 202 -24.19 8.16 2.10
CA HIS A 202 -22.87 8.39 2.66
C HIS A 202 -22.29 7.09 3.24
N SER A 203 -20.96 7.03 3.37
CA SER A 203 -20.32 5.96 4.13
C SER A 203 -20.78 5.95 5.58
N PRO A 204 -20.70 4.81 6.29
CA PRO A 204 -21.02 4.76 7.72
C PRO A 204 -20.21 5.80 8.50
N SER A 205 -20.89 6.55 9.39
CA SER A 205 -20.26 7.61 10.17
C SER A 205 -20.90 7.71 11.56
N PRO A 206 -20.10 7.95 12.62
CA PRO A 206 -20.66 8.20 13.96
C PRO A 206 -21.49 9.47 14.06
N GLN A 207 -21.34 10.42 13.12
CA GLN A 207 -22.16 11.64 13.02
C GLN A 207 -23.40 11.45 12.14
N GLY A 208 -23.56 10.32 11.49
CA GLY A 208 -24.65 10.01 10.59
C GLY A 208 -25.16 8.58 10.77
N GLU A 209 -25.42 7.91 9.67
CA GLU A 209 -25.90 6.54 9.68
C GLU A 209 -24.75 5.55 9.93
N CYS A 210 -24.85 4.77 10.98
CA CYS A 210 -23.90 3.69 11.30
C CYS A 210 -24.57 2.41 11.81
N LEU A 211 -25.89 2.43 11.97
CA LEU A 211 -26.66 1.31 12.52
C LEU A 211 -27.21 0.38 11.42
N THR A 212 -27.35 0.88 10.19
CA THR A 212 -27.76 0.07 9.05
C THR A 212 -26.66 -0.94 8.70
N THR A 213 -26.83 -2.19 9.16
CA THR A 213 -25.84 -3.27 8.98
C THR A 213 -25.47 -3.49 7.52
N ALA A 214 -26.44 -3.39 6.61
CA ALA A 214 -26.22 -3.57 5.18
C ALA A 214 -25.31 -2.47 4.59
N LEU A 215 -25.49 -1.21 4.98
CA LEU A 215 -24.60 -0.10 4.61
C LEU A 215 -23.17 -0.37 5.09
N THR A 216 -23.01 -0.72 6.37
CA THR A 216 -21.69 -1.00 6.96
C THR A 216 -21.00 -2.19 6.26
N LEU A 217 -21.75 -3.24 5.95
CA LEU A 217 -21.21 -4.42 5.26
C LEU A 217 -20.79 -4.07 3.83
N ASP A 218 -21.58 -3.30 3.10
CA ASP A 218 -21.26 -2.90 1.73
C ASP A 218 -20.09 -1.92 1.69
N TRP A 219 -19.99 -1.02 2.67
CA TRP A 219 -18.82 -0.17 2.82
C TRP A 219 -17.53 -0.97 3.04
N LYS A 220 -17.55 -2.00 3.89
CA LYS A 220 -16.42 -2.90 4.11
C LYS A 220 -16.03 -3.67 2.84
N ARG A 221 -17.01 -4.17 2.09
CA ARG A 221 -16.77 -4.85 0.80
C ARG A 221 -16.13 -3.92 -0.22
N PHE A 222 -16.72 -2.75 -0.41
CA PHE A 222 -16.15 -1.70 -1.26
C PHE A 222 -14.70 -1.37 -0.86
N SER A 223 -14.44 -1.17 0.42
CA SER A 223 -13.11 -0.84 0.93
C SER A 223 -12.10 -1.96 0.66
N SER A 224 -12.48 -3.22 0.87
CA SER A 224 -11.63 -4.38 0.53
C SER A 224 -11.32 -4.44 -0.96
N GLU A 225 -12.29 -4.17 -1.82
CA GLU A 225 -12.09 -4.13 -3.27
C GLU A 225 -11.15 -2.99 -3.68
N GLN A 226 -11.23 -1.81 -3.04
CA GLN A 226 -10.31 -0.70 -3.30
C GLN A 226 -8.86 -1.04 -2.93
N ILE A 227 -8.65 -1.73 -1.81
CA ILE A 227 -7.33 -2.20 -1.36
C ILE A 227 -6.79 -3.25 -2.32
N THR A 228 -7.61 -4.24 -2.69
CA THR A 228 -7.23 -5.30 -3.64
C THR A 228 -6.86 -4.72 -5.02
N ASP A 229 -7.64 -3.76 -5.51
CA ASP A 229 -7.38 -3.08 -6.78
C ASP A 229 -6.08 -2.23 -6.72
N PHE A 230 -5.79 -1.64 -5.57
CA PHE A 230 -4.53 -0.92 -5.35
C PHE A 230 -3.33 -1.88 -5.36
N CYS A 231 -3.39 -2.99 -4.62
CA CYS A 231 -2.37 -4.02 -4.62
C CYS A 231 -2.14 -4.60 -6.04
N LYS A 232 -3.22 -4.86 -6.77
CA LYS A 232 -3.13 -5.30 -8.16
C LYS A 232 -2.43 -4.27 -9.05
N MET A 233 -2.71 -2.99 -8.86
CA MET A 233 -2.07 -1.91 -9.62
C MET A 233 -0.55 -1.89 -9.40
N GLU A 234 -0.07 -2.08 -8.15
CA GLU A 234 1.37 -2.19 -7.86
C GLU A 234 1.96 -3.43 -8.55
N ALA A 235 1.32 -4.60 -8.42
CA ALA A 235 1.75 -5.82 -9.08
C ALA A 235 1.84 -5.64 -10.61
N ASP A 236 0.85 -5.01 -11.22
CA ASP A 236 0.83 -4.77 -12.66
C ASP A 236 1.95 -3.80 -13.09
N ALA A 237 2.26 -2.78 -12.26
CA ALA A 237 3.37 -1.85 -12.52
C ALA A 237 4.74 -2.55 -12.50
N LEU A 238 4.95 -3.46 -11.55
CA LEU A 238 6.17 -4.28 -11.47
C LEU A 238 6.33 -5.20 -12.68
N ARG A 239 5.22 -5.84 -13.11
CA ARG A 239 5.20 -6.79 -14.25
C ARG A 239 5.54 -6.15 -15.59
N GLU A 240 5.50 -4.83 -15.72
CA GLU A 240 5.93 -4.15 -16.93
C GLU A 240 7.44 -4.37 -17.21
N PHE A 241 8.26 -4.65 -16.19
CA PHE A 241 9.70 -4.76 -16.28
C PHE A 241 10.32 -6.01 -15.61
N SER A 242 9.51 -6.80 -14.89
CA SER A 242 9.98 -7.93 -14.10
C SER A 242 8.97 -9.09 -14.13
N ASP A 243 9.49 -10.31 -14.38
CA ASP A 243 8.71 -11.55 -14.34
C ASP A 243 8.78 -12.24 -12.97
N LEU A 244 9.40 -11.60 -11.97
CA LEU A 244 9.53 -12.18 -10.63
C LEU A 244 8.15 -12.33 -9.97
N PRO A 245 7.95 -13.37 -9.17
CA PRO A 245 6.72 -13.55 -8.42
C PRO A 245 6.51 -12.43 -7.40
N THR A 246 5.27 -12.27 -6.94
CA THR A 246 4.87 -11.24 -5.99
C THR A 246 4.26 -11.84 -4.73
N THR A 247 4.48 -11.21 -3.57
CA THR A 247 3.84 -11.49 -2.27
C THR A 247 3.47 -10.18 -1.57
N THR A 248 2.77 -10.24 -0.46
CA THR A 248 2.50 -9.13 0.45
C THR A 248 2.30 -9.65 1.86
#